data_11710b9f5115b170c42e15d7fbe9925d
#
_entry.id   11710b9f5115b170c42e15d7fbe9925d
#
_cell.length_a   1.000
_cell.length_b   1.000
_cell.length_c   1.000
_cell.angle_alpha   90.00
_cell.angle_beta   90.00
_cell.angle_gamma   90.00
#
_symmetry.space_group_name_H-M   'P 1'
#
loop_
_entity.id
_entity.type
_entity.pdbx_description
1 polymer ?
#
loop_
_entity_poly.entity_id
_entity_poly.type
_entity_poly.pdbx_seq_one_letter_code
_entity_poly.pdbx_strand_id
1 'polypeptide(L)'
;MSNTKVYLAPMEGLTDYMFRNAFDEFFGHGKIDKYFMPFISPNQTEKFLAKEMRDIDRNNNLINSIPQIMTNNSEDFIWTAHMLFDNFGYNEINLNAGCPSGTVVSKSKGSGMLADTDRLERILYEIMSDNYIQGNNIKVSVKTRIGIESPDEWYNILEVYNKFSLEELIIHPRVRTDYYRGDVNKEAFRLAIKESRNPVCYNGDIFTRNDYIAFLKDYAYTDENSKSPLPHCIMLGRGLVADPGLINVLISDNPYEYARNLKEDKDNMRKLHNYVYEERLKIMSGDKHAIHRMKEMWCYMEYAFGDCKKEAKAIKKAQKMSDYKDAVNVFFTNCHLSEPAHILFSKKF
;
A
#
# COMPACT_ATOMS: atom_id res chain seq x y z
N MET A 1 12.04 10.70 19.49
CA MET A 1 10.87 10.00 18.91
C MET A 1 10.94 10.17 17.39
N SER A 2 10.98 9.09 16.65
CA SER A 2 10.87 9.15 15.18
C SER A 2 9.51 9.75 14.82
N ASN A 3 9.51 10.94 14.21
CA ASN A 3 8.28 11.62 13.82
C ASN A 3 7.82 11.17 12.42
N THR A 4 8.31 10.00 11.97
CA THR A 4 8.02 9.45 10.65
C THR A 4 6.65 8.80 10.64
N LYS A 5 5.74 9.31 9.83
CA LYS A 5 4.42 8.71 9.62
C LYS A 5 4.55 7.38 8.87
N VAL A 6 3.72 6.42 9.24
CA VAL A 6 3.68 5.10 8.58
C VAL A 6 2.31 4.86 7.98
N TYR A 7 2.30 4.48 6.69
CA TYR A 7 1.07 4.18 5.96
C TYR A 7 1.03 2.73 5.50
N LEU A 8 -0.17 2.15 5.49
CA LEU A 8 -0.41 0.87 4.82
C LEU A 8 -0.78 1.10 3.36
N ALA A 9 -0.03 0.48 2.45
CA ALA A 9 -0.22 0.63 1.00
C ALA A 9 -1.48 -0.09 0.50
N PRO A 10 -2.13 0.45 -0.56
CA PRO A 10 -3.20 -0.25 -1.26
C PRO A 10 -2.63 -1.45 -2.04
N MET A 11 -3.16 -2.64 -1.78
CA MET A 11 -2.81 -3.86 -2.50
C MET A 11 -4.09 -4.59 -2.93
N GLU A 12 -4.37 -4.60 -4.24
CA GLU A 12 -5.58 -5.20 -4.79
C GLU A 12 -5.73 -6.66 -4.37
N GLY A 13 -6.90 -7.01 -3.82
CA GLY A 13 -7.22 -8.35 -3.34
C GLY A 13 -6.62 -8.74 -1.98
N LEU A 14 -5.76 -7.91 -1.40
CA LEU A 14 -5.06 -8.19 -0.14
C LEU A 14 -5.44 -7.24 0.99
N THR A 15 -5.28 -5.92 0.80
CA THR A 15 -5.51 -4.93 1.85
C THR A 15 -6.91 -4.33 1.79
N ASP A 16 -7.92 -5.19 1.59
CA ASP A 16 -9.33 -4.83 1.73
C ASP A 16 -9.67 -4.46 3.20
N TYR A 17 -10.91 -4.00 3.46
CA TYR A 17 -11.31 -3.56 4.79
C TYR A 17 -11.11 -4.62 5.87
N MET A 18 -11.29 -5.90 5.53
CA MET A 18 -11.10 -7.01 6.48
C MET A 18 -9.64 -7.10 6.95
N PHE A 19 -8.71 -7.00 6.00
CA PHE A 19 -7.29 -7.00 6.34
C PHE A 19 -6.90 -5.73 7.10
N ARG A 20 -7.37 -4.55 6.67
CA ARG A 20 -7.02 -3.27 7.33
C ARG A 20 -7.50 -3.24 8.77
N ASN A 21 -8.75 -3.65 9.04
CA ASN A 21 -9.28 -3.71 10.39
C ASN A 21 -8.54 -4.72 11.26
N ALA A 22 -8.29 -5.93 10.73
CA ALA A 22 -7.50 -6.94 11.45
C ALA A 22 -6.07 -6.47 11.73
N PHE A 23 -5.45 -5.79 10.76
CA PHE A 23 -4.11 -5.24 10.95
C PHE A 23 -4.11 -4.17 12.04
N ASP A 24 -5.07 -3.26 12.02
CA ASP A 24 -5.19 -2.23 13.06
C ASP A 24 -5.39 -2.84 14.44
N GLU A 25 -6.32 -3.79 14.56
CA GLU A 25 -6.67 -4.42 15.83
C GLU A 25 -5.48 -5.15 16.47
N PHE A 26 -4.71 -5.91 15.70
CA PHE A 26 -3.67 -6.78 16.26
C PHE A 26 -2.26 -6.18 16.20
N PHE A 27 -2.00 -5.18 15.36
CA PHE A 27 -0.67 -4.59 15.17
C PHE A 27 -0.66 -3.07 15.06
N GLY A 28 -1.63 -2.51 14.32
CA GLY A 28 -1.58 -1.14 13.82
C GLY A 28 -2.10 -0.06 14.74
N HIS A 29 -2.83 -0.42 15.78
CA HIS A 29 -3.54 0.54 16.63
C HIS A 29 -2.64 1.65 17.15
N GLY A 30 -2.92 2.88 16.73
CA GLY A 30 -2.12 4.07 17.07
C GLY A 30 -0.72 4.11 16.43
N LYS A 31 -0.40 3.23 15.47
CA LYS A 31 0.91 3.11 14.82
C LYS A 31 0.88 3.37 13.33
N ILE A 32 -0.29 3.23 12.70
CA ILE A 32 -0.50 3.54 11.29
C ILE A 32 -1.29 4.84 11.19
N ASP A 33 -0.76 5.83 10.48
CA ASP A 33 -1.39 7.13 10.32
C ASP A 33 -2.49 7.11 9.26
N LYS A 34 -2.30 6.35 8.15
CA LYS A 34 -3.27 6.22 7.06
C LYS A 34 -3.27 4.80 6.49
N TYR A 35 -4.46 4.29 6.21
CA TYR A 35 -4.68 3.01 5.53
C TYR A 35 -5.23 3.28 4.12
N PHE A 36 -4.44 3.05 3.08
CA PHE A 36 -4.90 3.26 1.71
C PHE A 36 -5.70 2.06 1.20
N MET A 37 -6.88 2.33 0.65
CA MET A 37 -7.76 1.30 0.10
C MET A 37 -7.25 0.81 -1.26
N PRO A 38 -7.48 -0.46 -1.61
CA PRO A 38 -7.42 -0.88 -3.01
C PRO A 38 -8.25 0.04 -3.89
N PHE A 39 -7.80 0.23 -5.12
CA PHE A 39 -8.40 1.25 -5.99
C PHE A 39 -9.84 0.94 -6.40
N ILE A 40 -10.63 1.98 -6.52
CA ILE A 40 -11.93 2.02 -7.17
C ILE A 40 -11.70 2.38 -8.63
N SER A 41 -12.38 1.68 -9.55
CA SER A 41 -12.36 2.01 -10.98
C SER A 41 -13.72 2.54 -11.41
N PRO A 42 -13.88 3.87 -11.55
CA PRO A 42 -15.10 4.46 -12.07
C PRO A 42 -15.49 3.85 -13.42
N ASN A 43 -16.79 3.72 -13.65
CA ASN A 43 -17.36 3.20 -14.86
C ASN A 43 -18.44 4.14 -15.40
N GLN A 44 -18.80 3.96 -16.67
CA GLN A 44 -19.79 4.82 -17.37
C GLN A 44 -21.20 4.81 -16.74
N THR A 45 -21.50 3.85 -15.87
CA THR A 45 -22.80 3.77 -15.21
C THR A 45 -22.84 4.52 -13.88
N GLU A 46 -21.73 5.15 -13.49
CA GLU A 46 -21.60 5.87 -12.23
C GLU A 46 -22.02 5.03 -11.01
N LYS A 47 -21.68 3.74 -11.01
CA LYS A 47 -21.99 2.79 -9.95
C LYS A 47 -20.74 2.06 -9.49
N PHE A 48 -20.58 1.94 -8.19
CA PHE A 48 -19.52 1.12 -7.61
C PHE A 48 -19.87 -0.36 -7.66
N LEU A 49 -18.86 -1.21 -7.83
CA LEU A 49 -19.03 -2.64 -7.70
C LEU A 49 -19.34 -3.02 -6.24
N ALA A 50 -20.04 -4.13 -6.03
CA ALA A 50 -20.40 -4.58 -4.68
C ALA A 50 -19.18 -4.76 -3.75
N LYS A 51 -18.02 -5.16 -4.29
CA LYS A 51 -16.78 -5.25 -3.51
C LYS A 51 -16.25 -3.86 -3.14
N GLU A 52 -16.32 -2.90 -4.06
CA GLU A 52 -15.89 -1.51 -3.84
C GLU A 52 -16.79 -0.85 -2.79
N MET A 53 -18.11 -1.04 -2.92
CA MET A 53 -19.08 -0.57 -1.93
C MET A 53 -18.77 -1.07 -0.52
N ARG A 54 -18.46 -2.37 -0.37
CA ARG A 54 -18.08 -2.90 0.95
C ARG A 54 -16.78 -2.30 1.47
N ASP A 55 -15.84 -1.99 0.57
CA ASP A 55 -14.51 -1.50 0.95
C ASP A 55 -14.53 -0.02 1.32
N ILE A 56 -15.49 0.77 0.78
CA ILE A 56 -15.66 2.20 1.09
C ILE A 56 -16.69 2.47 2.18
N ASP A 57 -17.54 1.51 2.53
CA ASP A 57 -18.56 1.70 3.57
C ASP A 57 -17.90 2.01 4.92
N ARG A 58 -18.26 3.14 5.52
CA ARG A 58 -17.73 3.58 6.83
C ARG A 58 -18.08 2.60 7.96
N ASN A 59 -19.17 1.87 7.85
CA ASN A 59 -19.51 0.84 8.83
C ASN A 59 -18.50 -0.32 8.84
N ASN A 60 -17.81 -0.53 7.71
CA ASN A 60 -16.76 -1.53 7.59
C ASN A 60 -15.37 -0.96 7.89
N ASN A 61 -15.19 0.37 7.90
CA ASN A 61 -13.90 1.03 8.06
C ASN A 61 -13.88 1.86 9.34
N LEU A 62 -13.47 1.25 10.44
CA LEU A 62 -13.38 1.89 11.75
C LEU A 62 -12.09 2.70 11.96
N ILE A 63 -11.27 2.82 10.93
CA ILE A 63 -9.92 3.38 10.95
C ILE A 63 -9.77 4.50 9.92
N ASN A 64 -8.67 5.25 9.97
CA ASN A 64 -8.36 6.33 9.02
C ASN A 64 -8.00 5.76 7.63
N SER A 65 -9.02 5.41 6.87
CA SER A 65 -8.89 4.82 5.53
C SER A 65 -9.03 5.87 4.44
N ILE A 66 -8.12 5.85 3.46
CA ILE A 66 -8.07 6.77 2.33
C ILE A 66 -8.48 6.01 1.06
N PRO A 67 -9.58 6.37 0.40
CA PRO A 67 -9.98 5.76 -0.87
C PRO A 67 -9.04 6.17 -1.98
N GLN A 68 -8.74 5.20 -2.86
CA GLN A 68 -7.90 5.43 -4.04
C GLN A 68 -8.71 5.24 -5.32
N ILE A 69 -8.59 6.16 -6.27
CA ILE A 69 -9.28 6.12 -7.57
C ILE A 69 -8.27 5.76 -8.67
N MET A 70 -8.65 4.83 -9.54
CA MET A 70 -7.93 4.43 -10.74
C MET A 70 -8.68 4.91 -11.98
N THR A 71 -8.28 6.03 -12.51
CA THR A 71 -8.84 6.58 -13.75
C THR A 71 -7.78 7.25 -14.61
N ASN A 72 -8.12 7.59 -15.83
CA ASN A 72 -7.35 8.41 -16.76
C ASN A 72 -8.18 9.60 -17.25
N ASN A 73 -9.26 9.93 -16.55
CA ASN A 73 -10.21 10.98 -16.87
C ASN A 73 -10.52 11.78 -15.60
N SER A 74 -10.46 13.10 -15.70
CA SER A 74 -10.74 14.02 -14.60
C SER A 74 -12.20 14.00 -14.17
N GLU A 75 -13.14 13.91 -15.11
CA GLU A 75 -14.58 13.85 -14.82
C GLU A 75 -14.92 12.63 -13.95
N ASP A 76 -14.37 11.45 -14.31
CA ASP A 76 -14.51 10.23 -13.51
C ASP A 76 -13.96 10.41 -12.08
N PHE A 77 -12.81 11.10 -11.95
CA PHE A 77 -12.22 11.35 -10.64
C PHE A 77 -13.11 12.30 -9.83
N ILE A 78 -13.49 13.43 -10.41
CA ILE A 78 -14.31 14.47 -9.77
C ILE A 78 -15.64 13.88 -9.32
N TRP A 79 -16.36 13.20 -10.21
CA TRP A 79 -17.62 12.54 -9.86
C TRP A 79 -17.45 11.54 -8.68
N THR A 80 -16.43 10.70 -8.76
CA THR A 80 -16.18 9.71 -7.70
C THR A 80 -15.81 10.39 -6.38
N ALA A 81 -15.04 11.49 -6.45
CA ALA A 81 -14.67 12.26 -5.27
C ALA A 81 -15.88 12.89 -4.57
N HIS A 82 -16.82 13.47 -5.36
CA HIS A 82 -18.09 13.97 -4.83
C HIS A 82 -18.87 12.86 -4.12
N MET A 83 -19.03 11.72 -4.77
CA MET A 83 -19.74 10.56 -4.21
C MET A 83 -19.12 10.06 -2.91
N LEU A 84 -17.79 10.00 -2.85
CA LEU A 84 -17.06 9.56 -1.66
C LEU A 84 -17.18 10.56 -0.51
N PHE A 85 -17.18 11.85 -0.82
CA PHE A 85 -17.36 12.90 0.17
C PHE A 85 -18.81 12.94 0.69
N ASP A 86 -19.80 13.04 -0.21
CA ASP A 86 -21.21 13.23 0.16
C ASP A 86 -21.80 12.03 0.89
N ASN A 87 -21.52 10.82 0.41
CA ASN A 87 -22.19 9.62 0.94
C ASN A 87 -21.39 8.92 2.04
N PHE A 88 -20.07 9.14 2.10
CA PHE A 88 -19.20 8.41 3.03
C PHE A 88 -18.31 9.33 3.88
N GLY A 89 -18.30 10.64 3.62
CA GLY A 89 -17.52 11.62 4.40
C GLY A 89 -16.01 11.49 4.26
N TYR A 90 -15.51 11.00 3.11
CA TYR A 90 -14.07 10.97 2.84
C TYR A 90 -13.60 12.34 2.38
N ASN A 91 -12.73 12.97 3.16
CA ASN A 91 -12.16 14.29 2.89
C ASN A 91 -10.74 14.26 2.29
N GLU A 92 -10.14 13.08 2.14
CA GLU A 92 -8.91 12.87 1.37
C GLU A 92 -9.13 11.72 0.38
N ILE A 93 -8.69 11.93 -0.86
CA ILE A 93 -8.85 11.00 -1.97
C ILE A 93 -7.54 10.89 -2.72
N ASN A 94 -7.14 9.66 -3.02
CA ASN A 94 -5.87 9.38 -3.67
C ASN A 94 -6.05 9.01 -5.15
N LEU A 95 -5.27 9.63 -6.04
CA LEU A 95 -5.18 9.24 -7.45
C LEU A 95 -4.10 8.17 -7.63
N ASN A 96 -4.45 7.06 -8.28
CA ASN A 96 -3.48 6.03 -8.65
C ASN A 96 -2.82 6.34 -10.00
N ALA A 97 -1.58 6.78 -9.97
CA ALA A 97 -0.70 6.96 -11.14
C ALA A 97 0.49 5.96 -11.11
N GLY A 98 0.36 4.83 -10.41
CA GLY A 98 1.49 3.92 -10.18
C GLY A 98 1.25 2.44 -10.50
N CYS A 99 0.02 1.97 -10.73
CA CYS A 99 -0.24 0.57 -11.03
C CYS A 99 0.40 0.13 -12.36
N PRO A 100 1.31 -0.87 -12.36
CA PRO A 100 2.02 -1.29 -13.57
C PRO A 100 1.30 -2.39 -14.37
N SER A 101 0.12 -2.84 -13.92
CA SER A 101 -0.62 -3.93 -14.57
C SER A 101 -0.88 -3.65 -16.05
N GLY A 102 -0.58 -4.61 -16.93
CA GLY A 102 -0.76 -4.44 -18.37
C GLY A 102 -2.20 -4.11 -18.76
N THR A 103 -3.20 -4.67 -18.08
CA THR A 103 -4.63 -4.39 -18.31
C THR A 103 -5.05 -2.98 -17.90
N VAL A 104 -4.31 -2.35 -17.00
CA VAL A 104 -4.51 -0.97 -16.55
C VAL A 104 -3.80 0.00 -17.48
N VAL A 105 -2.51 -0.29 -17.75
CA VAL A 105 -1.65 0.54 -18.59
C VAL A 105 -2.12 0.63 -20.03
N SER A 106 -2.64 -0.48 -20.61
CA SER A 106 -3.22 -0.47 -21.97
C SER A 106 -4.39 0.49 -22.16
N LYS A 107 -5.01 0.91 -21.03
CA LYS A 107 -6.07 1.93 -20.99
C LYS A 107 -5.55 3.30 -20.55
N SER A 108 -4.25 3.53 -20.57
CA SER A 108 -3.59 4.75 -20.06
C SER A 108 -3.99 5.12 -18.62
N LYS A 109 -4.31 4.13 -17.78
CA LYS A 109 -4.59 4.28 -16.34
C LYS A 109 -3.38 3.87 -15.51
N GLY A 110 -3.39 4.20 -14.22
CA GLY A 110 -2.28 3.88 -13.31
C GLY A 110 -0.97 4.48 -13.83
N SER A 111 0.12 3.70 -13.84
CA SER A 111 1.39 4.19 -14.37
C SER A 111 1.35 4.52 -15.87
N GLY A 112 0.34 4.05 -16.63
CA GLY A 112 0.16 4.44 -18.03
C GLY A 112 -0.12 5.93 -18.23
N MET A 113 -0.57 6.65 -17.20
CA MET A 113 -0.73 8.11 -17.27
C MET A 113 0.60 8.86 -17.41
N LEU A 114 1.70 8.26 -16.94
CA LEU A 114 3.02 8.88 -16.93
C LEU A 114 3.66 8.97 -18.33
N ALA A 115 3.08 8.27 -19.33
CA ALA A 115 3.58 8.30 -20.71
C ALA A 115 3.31 9.64 -21.41
N ASP A 116 2.39 10.45 -20.90
CA ASP A 116 1.97 11.72 -21.49
C ASP A 116 1.84 12.76 -20.36
N THR A 117 2.91 13.51 -20.16
CA THR A 117 2.99 14.53 -19.10
C THR A 117 2.03 15.69 -19.32
N ASP A 118 1.73 16.07 -20.57
CA ASP A 118 0.77 17.13 -20.88
C ASP A 118 -0.66 16.72 -20.51
N ARG A 119 -0.98 15.45 -20.76
CA ARG A 119 -2.26 14.88 -20.35
C ARG A 119 -2.35 14.75 -18.84
N LEU A 120 -1.30 14.28 -18.18
CA LEU A 120 -1.24 14.21 -16.71
C LEU A 120 -1.47 15.58 -16.09
N GLU A 121 -0.81 16.60 -16.61
CA GLU A 121 -0.98 17.99 -16.16
C GLU A 121 -2.42 18.47 -16.32
N ARG A 122 -3.03 18.26 -17.48
CA ARG A 122 -4.41 18.64 -17.76
C ARG A 122 -5.40 17.95 -16.79
N ILE A 123 -5.26 16.65 -16.57
CA ILE A 123 -6.10 15.91 -15.63
C ILE A 123 -5.99 16.48 -14.22
N LEU A 124 -4.77 16.72 -13.76
CA LEU A 124 -4.54 17.31 -12.43
C LEU A 124 -5.08 18.74 -12.34
N TYR A 125 -4.91 19.53 -13.39
CA TYR A 125 -5.44 20.89 -13.44
C TYR A 125 -6.97 20.89 -13.31
N GLU A 126 -7.67 20.04 -14.06
CA GLU A 126 -9.12 19.95 -14.01
C GLU A 126 -9.62 19.46 -12.64
N ILE A 127 -8.96 18.47 -12.04
CA ILE A 127 -9.28 17.99 -10.69
C ILE A 127 -9.06 19.10 -9.66
N MET A 128 -7.89 19.73 -9.67
CA MET A 128 -7.51 20.71 -8.64
C MET A 128 -8.22 22.07 -8.81
N SER A 129 -8.76 22.37 -9.98
CA SER A 129 -9.56 23.57 -10.23
C SER A 129 -11.07 23.36 -10.08
N ASP A 130 -11.52 22.15 -9.79
CA ASP A 130 -12.94 21.86 -9.58
C ASP A 130 -13.49 22.61 -8.36
N ASN A 131 -14.58 23.35 -8.58
CA ASN A 131 -15.18 24.23 -7.56
C ASN A 131 -15.70 23.46 -6.35
N TYR A 132 -16.17 22.22 -6.55
CA TYR A 132 -16.69 21.43 -5.46
C TYR A 132 -15.56 20.86 -4.59
N ILE A 133 -14.49 20.34 -5.22
CA ILE A 133 -13.29 19.85 -4.52
C ILE A 133 -12.68 20.98 -3.69
N GLN A 134 -12.50 22.18 -4.28
CA GLN A 134 -11.98 23.33 -3.58
C GLN A 134 -12.93 23.84 -2.48
N GLY A 135 -14.21 24.00 -2.79
CA GLY A 135 -15.21 24.54 -1.87
C GLY A 135 -15.44 23.68 -0.63
N ASN A 136 -15.27 22.37 -0.75
CA ASN A 136 -15.37 21.42 0.36
C ASN A 136 -14.01 21.05 0.98
N ASN A 137 -12.92 21.66 0.50
CA ASN A 137 -11.56 21.39 0.96
C ASN A 137 -11.21 19.88 0.92
N ILE A 138 -11.63 19.20 -0.16
CA ILE A 138 -11.31 17.79 -0.39
C ILE A 138 -9.83 17.71 -0.77
N LYS A 139 -9.06 16.98 0.01
CA LYS A 139 -7.63 16.80 -0.17
C LYS A 139 -7.36 15.78 -1.27
N VAL A 140 -6.47 16.10 -2.19
CA VAL A 140 -6.05 15.20 -3.26
C VAL A 140 -4.60 14.80 -3.05
N SER A 141 -4.36 13.50 -2.88
CA SER A 141 -3.01 12.92 -2.87
C SER A 141 -2.78 12.06 -4.11
N VAL A 142 -1.54 11.85 -4.50
CA VAL A 142 -1.19 11.03 -5.67
C VAL A 142 -0.21 9.93 -5.28
N LYS A 143 -0.50 8.70 -5.71
CA LYS A 143 0.45 7.59 -5.61
C LYS A 143 1.00 7.25 -6.99
N THR A 144 2.31 7.45 -7.19
CA THR A 144 2.96 7.40 -8.50
C THR A 144 4.16 6.45 -8.55
N ARG A 145 4.60 6.15 -9.78
CA ARG A 145 5.95 5.69 -10.12
C ARG A 145 6.75 6.83 -10.73
N ILE A 146 8.04 6.57 -11.06
CA ILE A 146 8.97 7.58 -11.56
C ILE A 146 9.05 7.64 -13.11
N GLY A 147 8.25 6.87 -13.80
CA GLY A 147 8.20 6.83 -15.27
C GLY A 147 7.74 5.50 -15.81
N ILE A 148 7.85 5.34 -17.13
CA ILE A 148 7.46 4.16 -17.89
C ILE A 148 8.64 3.23 -18.14
N GLU A 149 9.71 3.73 -18.76
CA GLU A 149 10.83 2.93 -19.23
C GLU A 149 12.17 3.38 -18.64
N SER A 150 12.35 4.70 -18.42
CA SER A 150 13.59 5.27 -17.90
C SER A 150 13.36 6.14 -16.67
N PRO A 151 14.24 6.05 -15.66
CA PRO A 151 14.24 7.01 -14.55
C PRO A 151 14.46 8.46 -14.96
N ASP A 152 15.02 8.73 -16.14
CA ASP A 152 15.23 10.09 -16.67
C ASP A 152 13.91 10.82 -16.93
N GLU A 153 12.80 10.08 -17.11
CA GLU A 153 11.46 10.65 -17.25
C GLU A 153 11.00 11.37 -15.96
N TRP A 154 11.59 11.01 -14.81
CA TRP A 154 11.12 11.46 -13.52
C TRP A 154 11.17 12.97 -13.32
N TYR A 155 12.19 13.63 -13.82
CA TYR A 155 12.30 15.08 -13.68
C TYR A 155 11.09 15.80 -14.26
N ASN A 156 10.69 15.47 -15.48
CA ASN A 156 9.55 16.10 -16.14
C ASN A 156 8.22 15.75 -15.46
N ILE A 157 8.08 14.52 -14.98
CA ILE A 157 6.89 14.08 -14.22
C ILE A 157 6.77 14.83 -12.88
N LEU A 158 7.89 15.00 -12.17
CA LEU A 158 7.92 15.73 -10.91
C LEU A 158 7.58 17.21 -11.10
N GLU A 159 8.07 17.82 -12.19
CA GLU A 159 7.72 19.21 -12.53
C GLU A 159 6.21 19.37 -12.78
N VAL A 160 5.54 18.40 -13.35
CA VAL A 160 4.07 18.43 -13.45
C VAL A 160 3.43 18.41 -12.06
N TYR A 161 3.83 17.50 -11.18
CA TYR A 161 3.28 17.44 -9.82
C TYR A 161 3.54 18.75 -9.02
N ASN A 162 4.68 19.38 -9.25
CA ASN A 162 5.05 20.65 -8.59
C ASN A 162 4.17 21.86 -8.97
N LYS A 163 3.36 21.76 -10.02
CA LYS A 163 2.41 22.81 -10.42
C LYS A 163 1.15 22.82 -9.54
N PHE A 164 0.92 21.77 -8.76
CA PHE A 164 -0.30 21.59 -7.97
C PHE A 164 0.01 21.46 -6.48
N SER A 165 -0.92 21.94 -5.64
CA SER A 165 -0.84 21.79 -4.18
C SER A 165 -1.50 20.46 -3.77
N LEU A 166 -0.76 19.37 -3.84
CA LEU A 166 -1.21 18.05 -3.43
C LEU A 166 -1.10 17.89 -1.90
N GLU A 167 -2.03 17.14 -1.30
CA GLU A 167 -1.91 16.76 0.12
C GLU A 167 -0.64 15.95 0.35
N GLU A 168 -0.30 15.06 -0.59
CA GLU A 168 0.90 14.23 -0.51
C GLU A 168 1.23 13.57 -1.86
N LEU A 169 2.52 13.44 -2.15
CA LEU A 169 3.04 12.69 -3.29
C LEU A 169 3.72 11.42 -2.81
N ILE A 170 3.07 10.27 -3.01
CA ILE A 170 3.56 8.96 -2.59
C ILE A 170 4.31 8.33 -3.76
N ILE A 171 5.61 8.13 -3.60
CA ILE A 171 6.49 7.75 -4.71
C ILE A 171 6.99 6.32 -4.53
N HIS A 172 6.66 5.46 -5.51
CA HIS A 172 7.35 4.19 -5.68
C HIS A 172 8.50 4.40 -6.68
N PRO A 173 9.76 4.46 -6.23
CA PRO A 173 10.88 4.87 -7.08
C PRO A 173 11.35 3.73 -8.01
N ARG A 174 10.46 3.27 -8.85
CA ARG A 174 10.64 2.33 -9.96
C ARG A 174 9.89 2.84 -11.18
N VAL A 175 10.41 2.55 -12.39
CA VAL A 175 9.65 2.73 -13.63
C VAL A 175 8.62 1.61 -13.78
N ARG A 176 7.64 1.78 -14.67
CA ARG A 176 6.58 0.79 -14.92
C ARG A 176 7.15 -0.56 -15.35
N THR A 177 8.13 -0.56 -16.25
CA THR A 177 8.72 -1.79 -16.82
C THR A 177 9.47 -2.64 -15.82
N ASP A 178 9.90 -2.08 -14.68
CA ASP A 178 10.51 -2.83 -13.60
C ASP A 178 9.50 -3.76 -12.90
N TYR A 179 8.21 -3.40 -12.92
CA TYR A 179 7.20 -4.02 -12.08
C TYR A 179 7.64 -4.00 -10.60
N TYR A 180 8.20 -5.10 -10.12
CA TYR A 180 8.75 -5.27 -8.76
C TYR A 180 10.15 -5.93 -8.79
N ARG A 181 10.86 -5.81 -9.93
CA ARG A 181 12.20 -6.38 -10.13
C ARG A 181 13.25 -5.33 -9.94
N GLY A 182 14.49 -5.80 -9.66
CA GLY A 182 15.63 -4.89 -9.41
C GLY A 182 15.47 -4.08 -8.14
N ASP A 183 16.38 -3.16 -7.92
CA ASP A 183 16.37 -2.26 -6.80
C ASP A 183 15.53 -1.01 -7.08
N VAL A 184 15.08 -0.34 -6.05
CA VAL A 184 14.45 0.98 -6.16
C VAL A 184 15.50 2.02 -6.55
N ASN A 185 15.10 3.00 -7.36
CA ASN A 185 15.99 4.10 -7.76
C ASN A 185 16.07 5.15 -6.63
N LYS A 186 17.16 5.07 -5.86
CA LYS A 186 17.40 5.96 -4.71
C LYS A 186 17.60 7.41 -5.13
N GLU A 187 18.26 7.65 -6.28
CA GLU A 187 18.52 9.00 -6.78
C GLU A 187 17.23 9.71 -7.20
N ALA A 188 16.30 8.99 -7.83
CA ALA A 188 15.00 9.56 -8.17
C ALA A 188 14.23 9.99 -6.91
N PHE A 189 14.32 9.24 -5.81
CA PHE A 189 13.67 9.64 -4.56
C PHE A 189 14.43 10.79 -3.86
N ARG A 190 15.76 10.83 -3.91
CA ARG A 190 16.55 11.98 -3.44
C ARG A 190 16.18 13.25 -4.19
N LEU A 191 16.02 13.16 -5.52
CA LEU A 191 15.55 14.27 -6.34
C LEU A 191 14.17 14.77 -5.85
N ALA A 192 13.25 13.85 -5.56
CA ALA A 192 11.94 14.22 -5.04
C ALA A 192 12.02 14.92 -3.68
N ILE A 193 12.86 14.44 -2.75
CA ILE A 193 13.05 15.10 -1.44
C ILE A 193 13.55 16.54 -1.64
N LYS A 194 14.45 16.76 -2.61
CA LYS A 194 15.06 18.06 -2.85
C LYS A 194 14.17 19.03 -3.62
N GLU A 195 13.47 18.53 -4.66
CA GLU A 195 12.82 19.40 -5.66
C GLU A 195 11.28 19.40 -5.53
N SER A 196 10.66 18.48 -4.78
CA SER A 196 9.20 18.46 -4.63
C SER A 196 8.71 19.66 -3.83
N ARG A 197 7.68 20.31 -4.34
CA ARG A 197 6.92 21.36 -3.63
C ARG A 197 5.81 20.78 -2.75
N ASN A 198 5.53 19.47 -2.93
CA ASN A 198 4.52 18.75 -2.17
C ASN A 198 5.20 17.88 -1.09
N PRO A 199 4.52 17.56 0.03
CA PRO A 199 4.99 16.58 0.98
C PRO A 199 5.23 15.23 0.28
N VAL A 200 6.39 14.59 0.50
CA VAL A 200 6.73 13.31 -0.14
C VAL A 200 6.65 12.16 0.84
N CYS A 201 6.11 11.03 0.36
CA CYS A 201 6.08 9.77 1.07
C CYS A 201 6.84 8.70 0.28
N TYR A 202 7.76 8.00 0.95
CA TYR A 202 8.51 6.90 0.34
C TYR A 202 7.69 5.62 0.31
N ASN A 203 7.58 4.99 -0.85
CA ASN A 203 6.98 3.68 -0.99
C ASN A 203 7.92 2.74 -1.75
N GLY A 204 8.92 2.22 -1.08
CA GLY A 204 9.90 1.28 -1.63
C GLY A 204 9.92 -0.06 -0.91
N ASP A 205 10.98 -0.83 -1.16
CA ASP A 205 11.17 -2.16 -0.61
C ASP A 205 11.71 -2.09 0.83
N ILE A 206 10.81 -1.99 1.79
CA ILE A 206 11.09 -2.18 3.20
C ILE A 206 10.33 -3.44 3.62
N PHE A 207 11.04 -4.56 3.77
CA PHE A 207 10.49 -5.87 4.12
C PHE A 207 10.99 -6.39 5.44
N THR A 208 12.15 -5.91 5.87
CA THR A 208 12.85 -6.34 7.09
C THR A 208 13.35 -5.14 7.87
N ARG A 209 13.78 -5.38 9.11
CA ARG A 209 14.51 -4.40 9.92
C ARG A 209 15.73 -3.86 9.17
N ASN A 210 16.50 -4.74 8.52
CA ASN A 210 17.71 -4.34 7.81
C ASN A 210 17.42 -3.41 6.63
N ASP A 211 16.31 -3.64 5.91
CA ASP A 211 15.87 -2.74 4.83
C ASP A 211 15.52 -1.36 5.40
N TYR A 212 14.83 -1.32 6.55
CA TYR A 212 14.50 -0.05 7.20
C TYR A 212 15.74 0.68 7.70
N ILE A 213 16.69 -0.02 8.30
CA ILE A 213 17.96 0.55 8.72
C ILE A 213 18.75 1.09 7.52
N ALA A 214 18.77 0.37 6.40
CA ALA A 214 19.38 0.83 5.16
C ALA A 214 18.68 2.09 4.64
N PHE A 215 17.35 2.11 4.62
CA PHE A 215 16.55 3.29 4.27
C PHE A 215 16.91 4.51 5.15
N LEU A 216 16.98 4.34 6.46
CA LEU A 216 17.36 5.41 7.37
C LEU A 216 18.77 5.96 7.04
N LYS A 217 19.73 5.07 6.75
CA LYS A 217 21.10 5.48 6.36
C LYS A 217 21.13 6.20 5.01
N ASP A 218 20.35 5.74 4.04
CA ASP A 218 20.32 6.32 2.69
C ASP A 218 19.77 7.74 2.66
N TYR A 219 18.83 8.07 3.58
CA TYR A 219 18.10 9.35 3.58
C TYR A 219 18.34 10.20 4.82
N ALA A 220 19.08 9.72 5.84
CA ALA A 220 19.37 10.47 7.06
C ALA A 220 20.26 11.70 6.85
N TYR A 221 20.99 11.79 5.72
CA TYR A 221 21.99 12.81 5.45
C TYR A 221 21.73 13.54 4.13
N THR A 222 20.50 14.03 3.94
CA THR A 222 20.24 14.96 2.85
C THR A 222 20.33 16.38 3.36
N ASP A 223 21.57 16.95 3.30
CA ASP A 223 21.90 18.34 3.53
C ASP A 223 22.00 18.78 5.02
N GLU A 224 23.19 19.18 5.45
CA GLU A 224 23.48 19.81 6.74
C GLU A 224 22.67 21.10 6.99
N ASN A 225 22.06 21.68 5.94
CA ASN A 225 21.22 22.86 5.98
C ASN A 225 19.71 22.57 5.89
N SER A 226 19.30 21.30 5.70
CA SER A 226 17.91 20.93 5.63
C SER A 226 17.31 20.86 7.03
N LYS A 227 16.28 21.65 7.29
CA LYS A 227 15.52 21.64 8.55
C LYS A 227 14.68 20.36 8.74
N SER A 228 14.76 19.40 7.81
CA SER A 228 13.96 18.15 7.84
C SER A 228 14.79 16.98 7.32
N PRO A 229 15.31 16.13 8.21
CA PRO A 229 16.35 15.14 7.88
C PRO A 229 15.87 13.83 7.28
N LEU A 230 14.57 13.57 7.10
CA LEU A 230 14.04 12.31 6.55
C LEU A 230 12.73 12.58 5.80
N PRO A 231 12.32 11.72 4.85
CA PRO A 231 10.95 11.76 4.39
C PRO A 231 10.03 11.57 5.60
N HIS A 232 9.08 12.51 5.78
CA HIS A 232 8.18 12.53 6.93
C HIS A 232 7.24 11.31 6.96
N CYS A 233 7.22 10.54 5.88
CA CYS A 233 6.30 9.45 5.68
C CYS A 233 6.93 8.29 4.91
N ILE A 234 6.62 7.08 5.34
CA ILE A 234 6.89 5.83 4.64
C ILE A 234 5.60 5.04 4.46
N MET A 235 5.41 4.46 3.28
CA MET A 235 4.29 3.59 2.97
C MET A 235 4.78 2.18 2.68
N LEU A 236 4.25 1.19 3.39
CA LEU A 236 4.61 -0.21 3.21
C LEU A 236 3.39 -1.02 2.73
N GLY A 237 3.62 -1.95 1.80
CA GLY A 237 2.63 -2.93 1.36
C GLY A 237 3.09 -4.33 1.71
N ARG A 238 3.84 -4.96 0.80
CA ARG A 238 4.31 -6.35 0.92
C ARG A 238 5.01 -6.65 2.26
N GLY A 239 5.79 -5.71 2.78
CA GLY A 239 6.49 -5.87 4.05
C GLY A 239 5.53 -6.09 5.22
N LEU A 240 4.51 -5.22 5.36
CA LEU A 240 3.52 -5.34 6.44
C LEU A 240 2.52 -6.49 6.23
N VAL A 241 2.29 -6.93 4.98
CA VAL A 241 1.49 -8.15 4.73
C VAL A 241 2.29 -9.40 5.08
N ALA A 242 3.60 -9.40 4.80
CA ALA A 242 4.48 -10.52 5.14
C ALA A 242 4.74 -10.61 6.64
N ASP A 243 5.10 -9.50 7.25
CA ASP A 243 5.44 -9.38 8.66
C ASP A 243 4.75 -8.16 9.29
N PRO A 244 3.50 -8.31 9.75
CA PRO A 244 2.78 -7.22 10.42
C PRO A 244 3.51 -6.65 11.65
N GLY A 245 4.27 -7.47 12.35
CA GLY A 245 5.05 -7.05 13.53
C GLY A 245 6.23 -6.13 13.23
N LEU A 246 6.61 -6.00 11.95
CA LEU A 246 7.62 -5.03 11.51
C LEU A 246 7.24 -3.59 11.90
N ILE A 247 5.94 -3.27 12.00
CA ILE A 247 5.47 -1.94 12.43
C ILE A 247 6.10 -1.52 13.76
N ASN A 248 6.29 -2.45 14.71
CA ASN A 248 6.87 -2.16 16.01
C ASN A 248 8.33 -1.69 15.91
N VAL A 249 9.07 -2.20 14.92
CA VAL A 249 10.44 -1.74 14.63
C VAL A 249 10.42 -0.35 14.01
N LEU A 250 9.49 -0.10 13.07
CA LEU A 250 9.41 1.17 12.32
C LEU A 250 9.13 2.37 13.20
N ILE A 251 8.28 2.20 14.23
CA ILE A 251 7.88 3.28 15.14
C ILE A 251 8.74 3.36 16.40
N SER A 252 9.68 2.43 16.59
CA SER A 252 10.54 2.42 17.79
C SER A 252 11.50 3.61 17.80
N ASP A 253 11.85 4.09 18.99
CA ASP A 253 12.85 5.16 19.18
C ASP A 253 14.24 4.72 18.68
N ASN A 254 14.55 3.43 18.78
CA ASN A 254 15.80 2.86 18.26
C ASN A 254 15.55 1.56 17.49
N PRO A 255 15.36 1.63 16.16
CA PRO A 255 15.12 0.45 15.34
C PRO A 255 16.32 -0.51 15.26
N TYR A 256 17.52 -0.04 15.63
CA TYR A 256 18.73 -0.88 15.64
C TYR A 256 18.72 -1.90 16.78
N GLU A 257 18.16 -1.54 17.92
CA GLU A 257 18.22 -2.32 19.16
C GLU A 257 16.85 -2.79 19.65
N TYR A 258 15.75 -2.42 18.95
CA TYR A 258 14.41 -2.80 19.36
C TYR A 258 14.25 -4.33 19.44
N ALA A 259 13.98 -4.85 20.62
CA ALA A 259 13.76 -6.28 20.85
C ALA A 259 12.29 -6.64 20.62
N ARG A 260 12.00 -7.36 19.54
CA ARG A 260 10.65 -7.85 19.22
C ARG A 260 10.24 -9.00 20.12
N ASN A 261 8.98 -9.03 20.50
CA ASN A 261 8.36 -10.21 21.11
C ASN A 261 7.80 -11.13 20.01
N LEU A 262 8.67 -11.95 19.41
CA LEU A 262 8.31 -12.81 18.27
C LEU A 262 7.21 -13.83 18.63
N LYS A 263 7.06 -14.21 19.89
CA LYS A 263 5.98 -15.11 20.34
C LYS A 263 4.64 -14.39 20.24
N GLU A 264 4.55 -13.20 20.78
CA GLU A 264 3.35 -12.37 20.74
C GLU A 264 2.99 -11.97 19.31
N ASP A 265 3.98 -11.56 18.51
CA ASP A 265 3.80 -11.24 17.11
C ASP A 265 3.23 -12.44 16.32
N LYS A 266 3.72 -13.66 16.57
CA LYS A 266 3.20 -14.89 15.97
C LYS A 266 1.74 -15.16 16.38
N ASP A 267 1.41 -15.00 17.64
CA ASP A 267 0.05 -15.18 18.17
C ASP A 267 -0.91 -14.13 17.53
N ASN A 268 -0.47 -12.90 17.40
CA ASN A 268 -1.23 -11.83 16.74
C ASN A 268 -1.36 -12.05 15.24
N MET A 269 -0.33 -12.56 14.56
CA MET A 269 -0.45 -12.98 13.14
C MET A 269 -1.50 -14.08 12.95
N ARG A 270 -1.58 -15.04 13.88
CA ARG A 270 -2.61 -16.08 13.86
C ARG A 270 -4.01 -15.48 14.05
N LYS A 271 -4.18 -14.53 14.97
CA LYS A 271 -5.46 -13.83 15.18
C LYS A 271 -5.86 -13.04 13.94
N LEU A 272 -4.94 -12.26 13.36
CA LEU A 272 -5.15 -11.52 12.11
C LEU A 272 -5.60 -12.46 10.99
N HIS A 273 -4.88 -13.57 10.78
CA HIS A 273 -5.25 -14.58 9.79
C HIS A 273 -6.68 -15.09 10.00
N ASN A 274 -7.01 -15.48 11.24
CA ASN A 274 -8.33 -16.05 11.56
C ASN A 274 -9.45 -15.04 11.37
N TYR A 275 -9.24 -13.79 11.81
CA TYR A 275 -10.21 -12.71 11.59
C TYR A 275 -10.50 -12.51 10.09
N VAL A 276 -9.46 -12.33 9.27
CA VAL A 276 -9.63 -12.16 7.83
C VAL A 276 -10.31 -13.35 7.18
N TYR A 277 -9.98 -14.57 7.60
CA TYR A 277 -10.59 -15.80 7.09
C TYR A 277 -12.09 -15.88 7.42
N GLU A 278 -12.46 -15.60 8.66
CA GLU A 278 -13.86 -15.63 9.12
C GLU A 278 -14.70 -14.57 8.42
N GLU A 279 -14.18 -13.34 8.28
CA GLU A 279 -14.88 -12.28 7.55
C GLU A 279 -15.06 -12.62 6.06
N ARG A 280 -14.06 -13.22 5.42
CA ARG A 280 -14.17 -13.68 4.03
C ARG A 280 -15.23 -14.75 3.85
N LEU A 281 -15.37 -15.67 4.80
CA LEU A 281 -16.42 -16.71 4.74
C LEU A 281 -17.83 -16.11 4.77
N LYS A 282 -18.03 -14.98 5.45
CA LYS A 282 -19.35 -14.33 5.52
C LYS A 282 -19.81 -13.74 4.17
N ILE A 283 -18.87 -13.30 3.33
CA ILE A 283 -19.19 -12.57 2.10
C ILE A 283 -18.94 -13.34 0.80
N MET A 284 -18.20 -14.44 0.87
CA MET A 284 -17.83 -15.20 -0.34
C MET A 284 -18.78 -16.39 -0.56
N SER A 285 -19.13 -16.63 -1.82
CA SER A 285 -19.95 -17.75 -2.23
C SER A 285 -19.14 -19.07 -2.20
N GLY A 286 -18.96 -19.62 -1.00
CA GLY A 286 -18.37 -20.94 -0.77
C GLY A 286 -16.89 -20.93 -0.42
N ASP A 287 -16.48 -22.01 0.24
CA ASP A 287 -15.17 -22.19 0.88
C ASP A 287 -13.99 -22.04 -0.06
N LYS A 288 -14.12 -22.52 -1.29
CA LYS A 288 -13.03 -22.48 -2.28
C LYS A 288 -12.57 -21.06 -2.59
N HIS A 289 -13.50 -20.10 -2.68
CA HIS A 289 -13.18 -18.70 -2.98
C HIS A 289 -12.47 -18.05 -1.79
N ALA A 290 -12.97 -18.29 -0.57
CA ALA A 290 -12.32 -17.78 0.64
C ALA A 290 -10.90 -18.34 0.79
N ILE A 291 -10.73 -19.67 0.65
CA ILE A 291 -9.41 -20.32 0.70
C ILE A 291 -8.47 -19.75 -0.36
N HIS A 292 -8.95 -19.53 -1.60
CA HIS A 292 -8.12 -18.98 -2.67
C HIS A 292 -7.57 -17.60 -2.29
N ARG A 293 -8.42 -16.71 -1.77
CA ARG A 293 -7.99 -15.39 -1.31
C ARG A 293 -7.03 -15.46 -0.11
N MET A 294 -7.26 -16.38 0.81
CA MET A 294 -6.32 -16.56 1.93
C MET A 294 -4.94 -17.04 1.46
N LYS A 295 -4.88 -17.88 0.42
CA LYS A 295 -3.60 -18.32 -0.16
C LYS A 295 -2.81 -17.17 -0.77
N GLU A 296 -3.46 -16.15 -1.31
CA GLU A 296 -2.78 -14.95 -1.80
C GLU A 296 -2.04 -14.24 -0.64
N MET A 297 -2.66 -14.14 0.54
CA MET A 297 -2.01 -13.60 1.74
C MET A 297 -0.84 -14.47 2.21
N TRP A 298 -1.00 -15.80 2.18
CA TRP A 298 0.07 -16.75 2.53
C TRP A 298 1.29 -16.66 1.61
N CYS A 299 1.13 -16.20 0.37
CA CYS A 299 2.27 -15.96 -0.52
C CYS A 299 3.22 -14.88 -0.01
N TYR A 300 2.80 -14.09 0.97
CA TYR A 300 3.63 -13.11 1.67
C TYR A 300 3.98 -13.55 3.09
N MET A 301 2.99 -13.94 3.89
CA MET A 301 3.17 -14.26 5.31
C MET A 301 4.20 -15.36 5.56
N GLU A 302 4.32 -16.34 4.66
CA GLU A 302 5.29 -17.44 4.83
C GLU A 302 6.74 -16.98 4.96
N TYR A 303 7.09 -15.80 4.40
CA TYR A 303 8.46 -15.29 4.42
C TYR A 303 8.92 -14.75 5.78
N ALA A 304 8.00 -14.44 6.68
CA ALA A 304 8.33 -14.04 8.04
C ALA A 304 8.66 -15.24 8.95
N PHE A 305 8.45 -16.46 8.47
CA PHE A 305 8.76 -17.67 9.24
C PHE A 305 10.04 -18.31 8.72
N GLY A 306 10.73 -19.03 9.59
CA GLY A 306 11.93 -19.77 9.26
C GLY A 306 11.70 -20.88 8.23
N ASP A 307 12.43 -21.97 8.27
CA ASP A 307 12.34 -23.05 7.27
C ASP A 307 11.05 -23.88 7.43
N CYS A 308 9.95 -23.34 6.90
CA CYS A 308 8.60 -23.90 6.97
C CYS A 308 8.00 -24.20 5.57
N LYS A 309 8.85 -24.50 4.61
CA LYS A 309 8.44 -24.73 3.20
C LYS A 309 7.42 -25.87 3.05
N LYS A 310 7.54 -26.93 3.87
CA LYS A 310 6.63 -28.09 3.84
C LYS A 310 5.24 -27.68 4.32
N GLU A 311 5.14 -27.00 5.42
CA GLU A 311 3.90 -26.54 6.05
C GLU A 311 3.21 -25.49 5.16
N ALA A 312 3.94 -24.51 4.65
CA ALA A 312 3.43 -23.51 3.70
C ALA A 312 2.91 -24.18 2.41
N LYS A 313 3.58 -25.20 1.90
CA LYS A 313 3.12 -25.97 0.74
C LYS A 313 1.80 -26.72 1.02
N ALA A 314 1.60 -27.22 2.25
CA ALA A 314 0.35 -27.86 2.64
C ALA A 314 -0.83 -26.87 2.57
N ILE A 315 -0.66 -25.66 3.11
CA ILE A 315 -1.66 -24.58 3.03
C ILE A 315 -1.97 -24.25 1.56
N LYS A 316 -0.96 -24.07 0.72
CA LYS A 316 -1.14 -23.73 -0.70
C LYS A 316 -1.84 -24.82 -1.50
N LYS A 317 -1.72 -26.10 -1.09
CA LYS A 317 -2.37 -27.25 -1.74
C LYS A 317 -3.79 -27.52 -1.26
N ALA A 318 -4.17 -27.08 -0.06
CA ALA A 318 -5.49 -27.34 0.51
C ALA A 318 -6.62 -26.88 -0.43
N GLN A 319 -7.66 -27.69 -0.60
CA GLN A 319 -8.80 -27.41 -1.46
C GLN A 319 -10.11 -27.38 -0.67
N LYS A 320 -10.14 -28.06 0.47
CA LYS A 320 -11.30 -28.15 1.37
C LYS A 320 -11.04 -27.31 2.62
N MET A 321 -12.11 -26.85 3.25
CA MET A 321 -12.03 -26.07 4.49
C MET A 321 -11.31 -26.82 5.61
N SER A 322 -11.63 -28.11 5.81
CA SER A 322 -10.94 -28.96 6.80
C SER A 322 -9.45 -28.97 6.61
N ASP A 323 -9.01 -29.33 5.37
CA ASP A 323 -7.60 -29.46 5.04
C ASP A 323 -6.85 -28.12 5.20
N TYR A 324 -7.52 -27.00 4.87
CA TYR A 324 -6.95 -25.68 5.03
C TYR A 324 -6.77 -25.32 6.51
N LYS A 325 -7.80 -25.52 7.34
CA LYS A 325 -7.73 -25.25 8.78
C LYS A 325 -6.67 -26.11 9.46
N ASP A 326 -6.60 -27.39 9.11
CA ASP A 326 -5.61 -28.31 9.67
C ASP A 326 -4.18 -27.88 9.27
N ALA A 327 -3.96 -27.54 7.99
CA ALA A 327 -2.67 -27.07 7.52
C ALA A 327 -2.24 -25.78 8.21
N VAL A 328 -3.15 -24.81 8.41
CA VAL A 328 -2.89 -23.56 9.12
C VAL A 328 -2.56 -23.82 10.60
N ASN A 329 -3.31 -24.71 11.26
CA ASN A 329 -3.03 -25.07 12.64
C ASN A 329 -1.65 -25.73 12.78
N VAL A 330 -1.31 -26.66 11.91
CA VAL A 330 0.03 -27.31 11.88
C VAL A 330 1.11 -26.26 11.63
N PHE A 331 0.89 -25.32 10.71
CA PHE A 331 1.84 -24.25 10.41
C PHE A 331 2.13 -23.42 11.66
N PHE A 332 1.10 -22.83 12.28
CA PHE A 332 1.30 -22.00 13.49
C PHE A 332 1.77 -22.78 14.72
N THR A 333 1.63 -24.11 14.75
CA THR A 333 2.18 -24.95 15.81
C THR A 333 3.68 -25.19 15.62
N ASN A 334 4.08 -25.58 14.43
CA ASN A 334 5.43 -26.09 14.15
C ASN A 334 6.40 -24.98 13.72
N CYS A 335 5.91 -23.93 13.08
CA CYS A 335 6.74 -22.87 12.53
C CYS A 335 7.02 -21.76 13.54
N HIS A 336 8.25 -21.24 13.52
CA HIS A 336 8.67 -20.14 14.35
C HIS A 336 8.79 -18.86 13.54
N LEU A 337 8.18 -17.78 14.03
CA LEU A 337 8.41 -16.45 13.49
C LEU A 337 9.88 -16.09 13.65
N SER A 338 10.46 -15.46 12.65
CA SER A 338 11.86 -15.05 12.63
C SER A 338 11.97 -13.58 12.21
N GLU A 339 13.14 -12.98 12.41
CA GLU A 339 13.50 -11.71 11.82
C GLU A 339 14.51 -11.98 10.68
N PRO A 340 14.03 -12.27 9.47
CA PRO A 340 14.93 -12.56 8.35
C PRO A 340 15.78 -11.33 8.04
N ALA A 341 17.07 -11.55 7.77
CA ALA A 341 17.95 -10.47 7.36
C ALA A 341 17.56 -9.86 6.01
N HIS A 342 16.91 -10.65 5.17
CA HIS A 342 16.48 -10.27 3.84
C HIS A 342 15.29 -11.12 3.37
N ILE A 343 14.33 -10.50 2.66
CA ILE A 343 13.20 -11.20 2.03
C ILE A 343 13.24 -10.94 0.52
N LEU A 344 13.29 -12.03 -0.26
CA LEU A 344 13.10 -11.99 -1.70
C LEU A 344 11.79 -12.69 -2.03
N PHE A 345 10.76 -11.90 -2.33
CA PHE A 345 9.50 -12.47 -2.79
C PHE A 345 9.68 -13.18 -4.13
N SER A 346 9.23 -14.44 -4.20
CA SER A 346 9.28 -15.19 -5.46
C SER A 346 8.47 -14.46 -6.53
N LYS A 347 9.04 -14.38 -7.74
CA LYS A 347 8.48 -13.67 -8.91
C LYS A 347 7.20 -14.36 -9.39
N LYS A 348 6.06 -14.08 -8.76
CA LYS A 348 4.75 -14.47 -9.30
C LYS A 348 3.76 -13.36 -8.95
N PHE A 349 3.85 -12.30 -9.73
CA PHE A 349 2.71 -11.36 -9.90
C PHE A 349 2.87 -10.66 -11.26
#